data_83852acd13836077b55dabe427e50484
#
_entry.id   83852acd13836077b55dabe427e50484
#
_cell.length_a   1.000
_cell.length_b   1.000
_cell.length_c   1.000
_cell.angle_alpha   90.00
_cell.angle_beta   90.00
_cell.angle_gamma   90.00
#
_symmetry.space_group_name_H-M   'P 1'
#
loop_
_entity.id
_entity.type
_entity.pdbx_description
1 polymer ?
#
loop_
_entity_poly.entity_id
_entity_poly.type
_entity_poly.pdbx_seq_one_letter_code
_entity_poly.pdbx_strand_id
1 'polypeptide(L)'
;MRTVEKPWGKEEIWGETDKYLGKFLYINAGEMLSRQYHEVKEETICVLEGKLCLEIGRPEDLGFQRMFLGVGSTYHVKPGTIHRFIATTTNVKLAEVSSPEIDDVVRLEDKYSR
;
A
#
# COMPACT_ATOMS: atom_id res chain seq x y z
N MET A 1 13.71 3.69 14.22
CA MET A 1 13.11 3.38 12.92
C MET A 1 13.60 2.02 12.46
N ARG A 2 12.71 1.18 11.99
CA ARG A 2 13.02 -0.18 11.54
C ARG A 2 12.76 -0.29 10.04
N THR A 3 13.76 -0.75 9.28
CA THR A 3 13.66 -0.91 7.82
C THR A 3 13.41 -2.38 7.48
N VAL A 4 12.45 -2.64 6.61
CA VAL A 4 12.13 -3.98 6.10
C VAL A 4 12.27 -3.96 4.58
N GLU A 5 13.20 -4.79 4.06
CA GLU A 5 13.39 -4.92 2.62
C GLU A 5 12.25 -5.72 2.01
N LYS A 6 11.77 -5.27 0.84
CA LYS A 6 10.68 -5.88 0.10
C LYS A 6 11.11 -6.08 -1.36
N PRO A 7 10.53 -7.05 -2.07
CA PRO A 7 10.86 -7.24 -3.50
C PRO A 7 10.62 -6.00 -4.35
N TRP A 8 9.67 -5.15 -3.97
CA TRP A 8 9.29 -3.94 -4.71
C TRP A 8 10.00 -2.67 -4.22
N GLY A 9 10.78 -2.75 -3.15
CA GLY A 9 11.46 -1.61 -2.55
C GLY A 9 11.71 -1.83 -1.07
N LYS A 10 11.17 -0.98 -0.22
CA LYS A 10 11.33 -1.12 1.24
C LYS A 10 10.24 -0.41 2.01
N GLU A 11 10.10 -0.80 3.28
CA GLU A 11 9.31 -0.09 4.27
C GLU A 11 10.22 0.44 5.37
N GLU A 12 9.94 1.65 5.86
CA GLU A 12 10.53 2.20 7.07
C GLU A 12 9.44 2.39 8.09
N ILE A 13 9.48 1.64 9.18
CA ILE A 13 8.48 1.71 10.25
C ILE A 13 8.99 2.70 11.30
N TRP A 14 8.34 3.86 11.38
CA TRP A 14 8.76 4.95 12.26
C TRP A 14 7.86 5.13 13.47
N GLY A 15 6.70 4.51 13.50
CA GLY A 15 5.79 4.54 14.64
C GLY A 15 5.09 3.19 14.77
N GLU A 16 5.22 2.57 15.94
CA GLU A 16 4.62 1.26 16.19
C GLU A 16 4.26 1.13 17.65
N THR A 17 2.95 1.05 17.92
CA THR A 17 2.41 0.85 19.25
C THR A 17 1.26 -0.16 19.18
N ASP A 18 0.67 -0.48 20.32
CA ASP A 18 -0.51 -1.33 20.37
C ASP A 18 -1.77 -0.68 19.77
N LYS A 19 -1.69 0.60 19.40
CA LYS A 19 -2.84 1.35 18.91
C LYS A 19 -2.70 1.82 17.47
N TYR A 20 -1.48 1.97 16.97
CA TYR A 20 -1.26 2.47 15.61
C TYR A 20 0.06 2.01 15.03
N LEU A 21 0.16 2.16 13.72
CA LEU A 21 1.36 1.88 12.94
C LEU A 21 1.59 3.05 11.99
N GLY A 22 2.83 3.54 11.93
CA GLY A 22 3.23 4.56 10.98
C GLY A 22 4.44 4.10 10.20
N LYS A 23 4.41 4.25 8.88
CA LYS A 23 5.54 3.84 8.04
C LYS A 23 5.62 4.63 6.76
N PHE A 24 6.80 4.59 6.14
CA PHE A 24 7.01 5.03 4.76
C PHE A 24 7.18 3.80 3.88
N LEU A 25 6.56 3.83 2.70
CA LEU A 25 6.77 2.83 1.67
C LEU A 25 7.53 3.46 0.52
N TYR A 26 8.59 2.78 0.07
CA TYR A 26 9.38 3.20 -1.10
C TYR A 26 9.18 2.13 -2.16
N ILE A 27 8.48 2.48 -3.24
CA ILE A 27 8.17 1.56 -4.32
C ILE A 27 9.01 1.97 -5.53
N ASN A 28 9.88 1.08 -5.99
CA ASN A 28 10.74 1.36 -7.14
C ASN A 28 9.91 1.40 -8.42
N ALA A 29 10.33 2.28 -9.35
CA ALA A 29 9.69 2.41 -10.66
C ALA A 29 9.55 1.03 -11.33
N GLY A 30 8.37 0.73 -11.85
CA GLY A 30 8.07 -0.55 -12.48
C GLY A 30 7.67 -1.66 -11.53
N GLU A 31 7.72 -1.42 -10.22
CA GLU A 31 7.37 -2.42 -9.22
C GLU A 31 6.01 -2.15 -8.60
N MET A 32 5.49 -3.15 -7.89
CA MET A 32 4.16 -3.08 -7.30
C MET A 32 4.03 -3.99 -6.09
N LEU A 33 3.15 -3.63 -5.15
CA LEU A 33 2.78 -4.52 -4.07
C LEU A 33 1.84 -5.62 -4.60
N SER A 34 1.57 -6.62 -3.76
CA SER A 34 0.56 -7.62 -4.09
C SER A 34 -0.82 -6.99 -4.17
N ARG A 35 -1.71 -7.59 -4.95
CA ARG A 35 -3.13 -7.30 -4.87
C ARG A 35 -3.64 -7.98 -3.61
N GLN A 36 -4.19 -7.21 -2.69
CA GLN A 36 -4.42 -7.67 -1.33
C GLN A 36 -5.62 -6.98 -0.69
N TYR A 37 -6.07 -7.54 0.41
CA TYR A 37 -6.98 -6.85 1.32
C TYR A 37 -6.60 -7.18 2.77
N HIS A 38 -7.11 -6.37 3.69
CA HIS A 38 -6.96 -6.58 5.12
C HIS A 38 -8.33 -6.88 5.72
N GLU A 39 -8.41 -7.81 6.66
CA GLU A 39 -9.68 -8.17 7.28
C GLU A 39 -10.10 -7.15 8.34
N VAL A 40 -9.17 -6.66 9.12
CA VAL A 40 -9.40 -5.74 10.24
C VAL A 40 -8.64 -4.44 10.08
N LYS A 41 -7.41 -4.49 9.57
CA LYS A 41 -6.54 -3.33 9.43
C LYS A 41 -7.15 -2.27 8.55
N GLU A 42 -7.09 -1.05 9.05
CA GLU A 42 -7.53 0.15 8.34
C GLU A 42 -6.33 1.06 8.15
N GLU A 43 -6.17 1.65 6.97
CA GLU A 43 -5.02 2.49 6.69
C GLU A 43 -5.40 3.71 5.85
N THR A 44 -4.59 4.77 5.98
CA THR A 44 -4.63 5.93 5.09
C THR A 44 -3.23 6.17 4.56
N ILE A 45 -3.12 6.38 3.26
CA ILE A 45 -1.85 6.71 2.61
C ILE A 45 -1.86 8.15 2.11
N CYS A 46 -0.66 8.73 2.07
CA CYS A 46 -0.41 10.04 1.47
C CYS A 46 0.77 9.91 0.52
N VAL A 47 0.63 10.38 -0.70
CA VAL A 47 1.72 10.38 -1.68
C VAL A 47 2.68 11.51 -1.36
N LEU A 48 3.95 11.17 -1.10
CA LEU A 48 5.01 12.14 -0.79
C LEU A 48 5.91 12.43 -1.99
N GLU A 49 6.17 11.42 -2.83
CA GLU A 49 7.01 11.54 -4.03
C GLU A 49 6.45 10.66 -5.14
N GLY A 50 6.60 11.12 -6.38
CA GLY A 50 6.19 10.37 -7.54
C GLY A 50 4.69 10.42 -7.80
N LYS A 51 4.23 9.48 -8.62
CA LYS A 51 2.83 9.36 -9.00
C LYS A 51 2.39 7.94 -8.76
N LEU A 52 1.50 7.76 -7.81
CA LEU A 52 0.98 6.44 -7.46
C LEU A 52 -0.13 6.02 -8.42
N CYS A 53 -0.03 4.81 -8.96
CA CYS A 53 -1.17 4.15 -9.59
C CYS A 53 -1.83 3.28 -8.52
N LEU A 54 -3.03 3.67 -8.10
CA LEU A 54 -3.80 2.94 -7.10
C LEU A 54 -4.86 2.10 -7.79
N GLU A 55 -4.78 0.79 -7.60
CA GLU A 55 -5.78 -0.15 -8.11
C GLU A 55 -6.72 -0.52 -6.97
N ILE A 56 -8.02 -0.35 -7.20
CA ILE A 56 -9.07 -0.68 -6.23
C ILE A 56 -10.00 -1.69 -6.87
N GLY A 57 -10.29 -2.76 -6.16
CA GLY A 57 -11.23 -3.79 -6.57
C GLY A 57 -12.41 -3.86 -5.62
N ARG A 58 -13.51 -4.41 -6.12
CA ARG A 58 -14.70 -4.73 -5.33
C ARG A 58 -15.00 -6.20 -5.54
N PRO A 59 -15.27 -6.97 -4.45
CA PRO A 59 -15.49 -8.40 -4.60
C PRO A 59 -16.61 -8.79 -5.57
N GLU A 60 -17.66 -7.97 -5.64
CA GLU A 60 -18.81 -8.22 -6.52
C GLU A 60 -18.64 -7.63 -7.93
N ASP A 61 -17.58 -6.87 -8.18
CA ASP A 61 -17.31 -6.28 -9.50
C ASP A 61 -16.43 -7.22 -10.30
N LEU A 62 -16.57 -7.20 -11.62
CA LEU A 62 -15.78 -8.02 -12.54
C LEU A 62 -14.48 -7.36 -12.96
N GLY A 63 -14.04 -6.32 -12.29
CA GLY A 63 -12.83 -5.61 -12.66
C GLY A 63 -12.31 -4.73 -11.56
N PHE A 64 -11.25 -4.00 -11.90
CA PHE A 64 -10.55 -3.10 -11.00
C PHE A 64 -10.58 -1.70 -11.57
N GLN A 65 -10.72 -0.72 -10.68
CA GLN A 65 -10.58 0.67 -11.02
C GLN A 65 -9.15 1.10 -10.72
N ARG A 66 -8.52 1.81 -11.64
CA ARG A 66 -7.20 2.41 -11.41
C ARG A 66 -7.34 3.93 -11.41
N MET A 67 -6.63 4.56 -10.48
CA MET A 67 -6.56 6.01 -10.40
C MET A 67 -5.12 6.43 -10.17
N PHE A 68 -4.73 7.58 -10.72
CA PHE A 68 -3.38 8.11 -10.52
C PHE A 68 -3.44 9.23 -9.50
N LEU A 69 -2.62 9.12 -8.46
CA LEU A 69 -2.56 10.06 -7.34
C LEU A 69 -1.20 10.74 -7.33
N GLY A 70 -1.19 12.06 -7.40
CA GLY A 70 0.03 12.88 -7.31
C GLY A 70 0.38 13.24 -5.88
N VAL A 71 1.50 13.94 -5.73
CA VAL A 71 2.02 14.37 -4.43
C VAL A 71 0.95 15.16 -3.66
N GLY A 72 0.77 14.82 -2.39
CA GLY A 72 -0.22 15.44 -1.50
C GLY A 72 -1.58 14.75 -1.52
N SER A 73 -1.83 13.84 -2.46
CA SER A 73 -3.08 13.08 -2.49
C SER A 73 -3.11 12.04 -1.37
N THR A 74 -4.29 11.83 -0.81
CA THR A 74 -4.51 10.84 0.24
C THR A 74 -5.60 9.86 -0.18
N TYR A 75 -5.56 8.66 0.38
CA TYR A 75 -6.60 7.67 0.16
C TYR A 75 -6.79 6.83 1.42
N HIS A 76 -8.05 6.64 1.80
CA HIS A 76 -8.44 5.82 2.95
C HIS A 76 -8.82 4.42 2.47
N VAL A 77 -8.04 3.43 2.89
CA VAL A 77 -8.27 2.01 2.56
C VAL A 77 -8.99 1.38 3.74
N LYS A 78 -10.28 1.11 3.56
CA LYS A 78 -11.11 0.47 4.57
C LYS A 78 -10.84 -1.04 4.62
N PRO A 79 -11.08 -1.69 5.76
CA PRO A 79 -11.02 -3.15 5.82
C PRO A 79 -11.86 -3.81 4.73
N GLY A 80 -11.36 -4.90 4.16
CA GLY A 80 -12.04 -5.62 3.09
C GLY A 80 -11.87 -5.03 1.70
N THR A 81 -11.23 -3.86 1.57
CA THR A 81 -11.00 -3.25 0.26
C THR A 81 -9.83 -3.94 -0.45
N ILE A 82 -10.11 -4.54 -1.61
CA ILE A 82 -9.06 -5.10 -2.46
C ILE A 82 -8.31 -3.95 -3.11
N HIS A 83 -6.99 -3.89 -2.94
CA HIS A 83 -6.19 -2.79 -3.45
C HIS A 83 -4.78 -3.24 -3.82
N ARG A 84 -4.10 -2.42 -4.62
CA ARG A 84 -2.71 -2.61 -5.04
C ARG A 84 -2.06 -1.26 -5.29
N PHE A 85 -0.87 -1.06 -4.72
CA PHE A 85 -0.04 0.12 -4.97
C PHE A 85 0.96 -0.19 -6.07
N ILE A 86 0.98 0.63 -7.12
CA ILE A 86 1.80 0.40 -8.30
C ILE A 86 2.63 1.65 -8.59
N ALA A 87 3.95 1.48 -8.75
CA ALA A 87 4.83 2.51 -9.28
C ALA A 87 5.06 2.19 -10.76
N THR A 88 4.64 3.10 -11.65
CA THR A 88 4.78 2.89 -13.10
C THR A 88 6.11 3.44 -13.60
N THR A 89 6.17 4.73 -13.95
CA THR A 89 7.34 5.34 -14.58
C THR A 89 8.27 6.02 -13.58
N THR A 90 7.83 6.28 -12.36
CA THR A 90 8.63 6.95 -11.33
C THR A 90 8.67 6.12 -10.06
N ASN A 91 9.71 6.32 -9.25
CA ASN A 91 9.70 5.85 -7.88
C ASN A 91 8.58 6.56 -7.11
N VAL A 92 7.96 5.85 -6.18
CA VAL A 92 6.88 6.37 -5.36
C VAL A 92 7.25 6.26 -3.90
N LYS A 93 7.02 7.33 -3.14
CA LYS A 93 7.12 7.32 -1.69
C LYS A 93 5.77 7.64 -1.09
N LEU A 94 5.29 6.77 -0.21
CA LEU A 94 4.04 6.94 0.51
C LEU A 94 4.31 7.07 2.00
N ALA A 95 3.52 7.91 2.67
CA ALA A 95 3.35 7.81 4.11
C ALA A 95 2.10 7.00 4.38
N GLU A 96 2.18 6.06 5.31
CA GLU A 96 1.04 5.25 5.73
C GLU A 96 0.85 5.38 7.23
N VAL A 97 -0.39 5.61 7.66
CA VAL A 97 -0.80 5.44 9.05
C VAL A 97 -1.89 4.39 9.07
N SER A 98 -1.85 3.51 10.05
CA SER A 98 -2.81 2.41 10.11
C SER A 98 -3.07 1.97 11.55
N SER A 99 -4.11 1.16 11.72
CA SER A 99 -4.29 0.36 12.91
C SER A 99 -3.15 -0.68 13.00
N PRO A 100 -2.91 -1.29 14.18
CA PRO A 100 -1.64 -1.97 14.44
C PRO A 100 -1.51 -3.39 13.89
N GLU A 101 -2.49 -3.92 13.17
CA GLU A 101 -2.50 -5.31 12.69
C GLU A 101 -1.52 -5.48 11.51
N ILE A 102 -0.22 -5.47 11.81
CA ILE A 102 0.84 -5.45 10.80
C ILE A 102 0.85 -6.70 9.91
N ASP A 103 0.45 -7.85 10.45
CA ASP A 103 0.45 -9.12 9.71
C ASP A 103 -0.90 -9.46 9.06
N ASP A 104 -1.89 -8.58 9.18
CA ASP A 104 -3.21 -8.78 8.61
C ASP A 104 -3.20 -8.45 7.13
N VAL A 105 -2.80 -9.41 6.31
CA VAL A 105 -2.81 -9.26 4.87
C VAL A 105 -3.21 -10.58 4.21
N VAL A 106 -4.17 -10.50 3.28
CA VAL A 106 -4.55 -11.62 2.41
C VAL A 106 -4.11 -11.24 1.00
N ARG A 107 -3.11 -11.95 0.47
CA ARG A 107 -2.58 -11.72 -0.88
C ARG A 107 -3.35 -12.54 -1.90
N LEU A 108 -3.90 -11.86 -2.91
CA LEU A 108 -4.67 -12.47 -3.98
C LEU A 108 -3.82 -12.71 -5.22
N GLU A 109 -2.90 -11.81 -5.51
CA GLU A 109 -1.98 -11.90 -6.64
C GLU A 109 -0.70 -11.17 -6.26
N ASP A 110 0.45 -11.81 -6.52
CA ASP A 110 1.76 -11.25 -6.18
C ASP A 110 2.74 -11.51 -7.32
N LYS A 111 3.25 -10.42 -7.91
CA LYS A 111 4.25 -10.46 -8.97
C LYS A 111 5.48 -11.30 -8.59
N TYR A 112 5.80 -11.37 -7.31
CA TYR A 112 7.01 -12.01 -6.80
C TYR A 112 6.78 -13.41 -6.23
N SER A 113 5.56 -13.90 -6.28
CA SER A 113 5.19 -15.25 -5.81
C SER A 113 5.57 -15.53 -4.35
N ARG A 114 5.34 -14.54 -3.49
CA ARG A 114 5.62 -14.68 -2.04
C ARG A 114 4.60 -15.56 -1.34
#